data_1713402dba6c2cb9921c04c47f3c9119
#
_entry.id   1713402dba6c2cb9921c04c47f3c9119
#
_cell.length_a   1.000
_cell.length_b   1.000
_cell.length_c   1.000
_cell.angle_alpha   90.00
_cell.angle_beta   90.00
_cell.angle_gamma   90.00
#
_symmetry.space_group_name_H-M   'P 1'
#
loop_
_entity.id
_entity.type
_entity.pdbx_description
1 polymer ?
#
loop_
_entity_poly.entity_id
_entity_poly.type
_entity_poly.pdbx_seq_one_letter_code
_entity_poly.pdbx_strand_id
1 'polypeptide(L)'
;MTTGYQWHASENVLILSLHVQPKASKDEWVGLHGERLKLRIKAPPIDGKVNQYLLKFIAGEFGVKQSACSLLTGDSGRDKRVAIKEPLEFPACLNIQ
;
A
#
# COMPACT_ATOMS: atom_id res chain seq x y z
N MET A 1 -15.24 -0.75 12.05
CA MET A 1 -15.32 -1.21 10.66
C MET A 1 -13.97 -1.07 9.98
N THR A 2 -13.52 -2.12 9.34
CA THR A 2 -12.23 -2.09 8.66
C THR A 2 -12.43 -1.58 7.24
N THR A 3 -11.62 -0.58 6.86
CA THR A 3 -11.68 0.01 5.53
C THR A 3 -10.38 -0.21 4.76
N GLY A 4 -9.53 -1.14 5.24
CA GLY A 4 -8.24 -1.41 4.64
C GLY A 4 -7.14 -0.47 5.08
N TYR A 5 -7.41 0.46 5.99
CA TYR A 5 -6.41 1.37 6.49
C TYR A 5 -6.69 1.80 7.94
N GLN A 6 -5.64 2.28 8.61
CA GLN A 6 -5.73 2.91 9.93
C GLN A 6 -4.96 4.22 9.90
N TRP A 7 -5.60 5.28 10.36
CA TRP A 7 -4.97 6.60 10.45
C TRP A 7 -4.59 6.90 11.89
N HIS A 8 -3.30 7.10 12.14
CA HIS A 8 -2.77 7.48 13.44
C HIS A 8 -2.47 8.97 13.44
N ALA A 9 -3.48 9.77 13.73
CA ALA A 9 -3.41 11.22 13.58
C ALA A 9 -2.33 11.85 14.46
N SER A 10 -2.14 11.34 15.68
CA SER A 10 -1.15 11.90 16.63
C SER A 10 0.28 11.76 16.10
N GLU A 11 0.54 10.73 15.30
CA GLU A 11 1.87 10.46 14.74
C GLU A 11 1.97 10.85 13.28
N ASN A 12 0.85 11.23 12.68
CA ASN A 12 0.73 11.54 11.25
C ASN A 12 1.21 10.36 10.39
N VAL A 13 0.74 9.16 10.73
CA VAL A 13 1.09 7.92 10.04
C VAL A 13 -0.17 7.22 9.56
N LEU A 14 -0.17 6.83 8.30
CA LEU A 14 -1.24 6.03 7.70
C LEU A 14 -0.74 4.60 7.53
N ILE A 15 -1.51 3.63 8.00
CA ILE A 15 -1.19 2.21 7.83
C ILE A 15 -2.19 1.60 6.88
N LEU A 16 -1.70 1.03 5.79
CA LEU A 16 -2.53 0.33 4.81
C LEU A 16 -2.44 -1.17 5.03
N SER A 17 -3.59 -1.84 5.02
CA SER A 17 -3.68 -3.29 4.99
C SER A 17 -4.00 -3.69 3.56
N LEU A 18 -3.07 -4.37 2.91
CA LEU A 18 -3.11 -4.62 1.48
C LEU A 18 -3.18 -6.11 1.15
N HIS A 19 -3.86 -6.42 0.05
CA HIS A 19 -3.75 -7.70 -0.64
C HIS A 19 -3.15 -7.41 -2.00
N VAL A 20 -1.87 -7.78 -2.19
CA VAL A 20 -1.09 -7.38 -3.35
C VAL A 20 -1.02 -8.51 -4.36
N GLN A 21 -1.41 -8.22 -5.60
CA GLN A 21 -1.32 -9.17 -6.71
C GLN A 21 -0.23 -8.69 -7.68
N PRO A 22 0.95 -9.34 -7.70
CA PRO A 22 2.00 -8.99 -8.66
C PRO A 22 1.73 -9.57 -10.04
N LYS A 23 2.60 -9.28 -10.98
CA LYS A 23 2.55 -9.79 -12.36
C LYS A 23 1.26 -9.37 -13.08
N ALA A 24 0.73 -8.22 -12.73
CA ALA A 24 -0.43 -7.66 -13.39
C ALA A 24 -0.01 -6.89 -14.65
N SER A 25 -0.97 -6.59 -15.53
CA SER A 25 -0.70 -5.82 -16.73
C SER A 25 -0.54 -4.33 -16.45
N LYS A 26 -1.03 -3.86 -15.32
CA LYS A 26 -0.91 -2.45 -14.91
C LYS A 26 -1.01 -2.35 -13.40
N ASP A 27 -0.56 -1.19 -12.87
CA ASP A 27 -0.71 -0.88 -11.46
C ASP A 27 -2.09 -0.26 -11.24
N GLU A 28 -2.90 -0.86 -10.38
CA GLU A 28 -4.24 -0.30 -10.10
C GLU A 28 -4.77 -0.72 -8.74
N TRP A 29 -5.48 0.22 -8.11
CA TRP A 29 -6.27 -0.08 -6.93
C TRP A 29 -7.56 -0.75 -7.39
N VAL A 30 -7.87 -1.91 -6.85
CA VAL A 30 -9.05 -2.67 -7.26
C VAL A 30 -10.24 -2.41 -6.34
N GLY A 31 -10.00 -2.17 -5.06
CA GLY A 31 -11.04 -1.97 -4.07
C GLY A 31 -10.84 -2.90 -2.88
N LEU A 32 -11.87 -3.09 -2.09
CA LEU A 32 -11.77 -3.94 -0.91
C LEU A 32 -11.78 -5.42 -1.30
N HIS A 33 -10.94 -6.18 -0.62
CA HIS A 33 -10.86 -7.64 -0.72
C HIS A 33 -10.89 -8.15 0.73
N GLY A 34 -12.08 -8.47 1.22
CA GLY A 34 -12.26 -8.69 2.64
C GLY A 34 -12.01 -7.40 3.41
N GLU A 35 -11.11 -7.44 4.37
CA GLU A 35 -10.74 -6.27 5.17
C GLU A 35 -9.50 -5.57 4.65
N ARG A 36 -9.04 -5.92 3.44
CA ARG A 36 -7.83 -5.38 2.85
C ARG A 36 -8.13 -4.63 1.56
N LEU A 37 -7.27 -3.68 1.23
CA LEU A 37 -7.31 -3.01 -0.06
C LEU A 37 -6.56 -3.87 -1.07
N LYS A 38 -7.24 -4.29 -2.13
CA LYS A 38 -6.58 -5.07 -3.17
C LYS A 38 -5.87 -4.14 -4.14
N LEU A 39 -4.61 -4.45 -4.40
CA LEU A 39 -3.75 -3.69 -5.29
C LEU A 39 -3.08 -4.63 -6.28
N ARG A 40 -3.23 -4.34 -7.56
CA ARG A 40 -2.51 -5.04 -8.62
C ARG A 40 -1.30 -4.24 -9.01
N ILE A 41 -0.15 -4.90 -9.19
CA ILE A 41 1.08 -4.22 -9.60
C ILE A 41 1.81 -5.04 -10.66
N LYS A 42 2.58 -4.35 -11.49
CA LYS A 42 3.32 -4.96 -12.58
C LYS A 42 4.60 -5.66 -12.14
N ALA A 43 4.92 -5.62 -10.86
CA ALA A 43 6.16 -6.19 -10.34
C ALA A 43 6.26 -7.69 -10.66
N PRO A 44 7.48 -8.20 -10.92
CA PRO A 44 7.69 -9.64 -11.06
C PRO A 44 7.38 -10.36 -9.74
N PRO A 45 6.95 -11.63 -9.78
CA PRO A 45 6.51 -12.34 -8.57
C PRO A 45 7.69 -12.89 -7.76
N ILE A 46 8.62 -12.02 -7.40
CA ILE A 46 9.78 -12.31 -6.58
C ILE A 46 9.67 -11.42 -5.35
N ASP A 47 9.58 -12.00 -4.16
CA ASP A 47 9.21 -11.28 -2.94
C ASP A 47 9.97 -9.97 -2.71
N GLY A 48 11.30 -9.99 -2.79
CA GLY A 48 12.08 -8.77 -2.59
C GLY A 48 11.76 -7.68 -3.60
N LYS A 49 11.55 -8.06 -4.86
CA LYS A 49 11.22 -7.12 -5.93
C LYS A 49 9.79 -6.61 -5.82
N VAL A 50 8.87 -7.47 -5.40
CA VAL A 50 7.47 -7.07 -5.15
C VAL A 50 7.46 -5.98 -4.08
N ASN A 51 8.15 -6.20 -2.97
CA ASN A 51 8.16 -5.27 -1.85
C ASN A 51 8.78 -3.92 -2.24
N GLN A 52 9.89 -3.92 -2.97
CA GLN A 52 10.52 -2.69 -3.44
C GLN A 52 9.60 -1.93 -4.39
N TYR A 53 9.00 -2.62 -5.32
CA TYR A 53 8.07 -2.02 -6.28
C TYR A 53 6.86 -1.43 -5.56
N LEU A 54 6.31 -2.18 -4.61
CA LEU A 54 5.16 -1.76 -3.83
C LEU A 54 5.44 -0.46 -3.09
N LEU A 55 6.56 -0.37 -2.37
CA LEU A 55 6.89 0.83 -1.60
C LEU A 55 7.09 2.03 -2.53
N LYS A 56 7.69 1.84 -3.68
CA LYS A 56 7.87 2.90 -4.65
C LYS A 56 6.52 3.39 -5.20
N PHE A 57 5.65 2.47 -5.55
CA PHE A 57 4.31 2.81 -6.03
C PHE A 57 3.51 3.58 -4.98
N ILE A 58 3.51 3.07 -3.75
CA ILE A 58 2.79 3.70 -2.63
C ILE A 58 3.33 5.11 -2.38
N ALA A 59 4.64 5.28 -2.39
CA ALA A 59 5.23 6.59 -2.17
C ALA A 59 4.75 7.60 -3.22
N GLY A 60 4.70 7.19 -4.48
CA GLY A 60 4.21 8.04 -5.56
C GLY A 60 2.74 8.40 -5.40
N GLU A 61 1.91 7.43 -4.97
CA GLU A 61 0.47 7.66 -4.80
C GLU A 61 0.17 8.62 -3.63
N PHE A 62 1.01 8.62 -2.61
CA PHE A 62 0.78 9.45 -1.42
C PHE A 62 1.68 10.70 -1.37
N GLY A 63 2.41 10.96 -2.45
CA GLY A 63 3.19 12.19 -2.60
C GLY A 63 4.37 12.30 -1.65
N VAL A 64 4.98 11.18 -1.28
CA VAL A 64 6.11 11.15 -0.34
C VAL A 64 7.29 10.40 -0.94
N LYS A 65 8.44 10.51 -0.27
CA LYS A 65 9.62 9.73 -0.65
C LYS A 65 9.44 8.28 -0.25
N GLN A 66 10.10 7.37 -0.96
CA GLN A 66 10.03 5.95 -0.65
C GLN A 66 10.49 5.67 0.79
N SER A 67 11.46 6.45 1.29
CA SER A 67 11.95 6.31 2.67
C SER A 67 10.87 6.61 3.73
N ALA A 68 9.79 7.28 3.35
CA ALA A 68 8.67 7.53 4.26
C ALA A 68 7.72 6.33 4.35
N CYS A 69 7.90 5.32 3.50
CA CYS A 69 7.08 4.12 3.48
C CYS A 69 7.86 2.95 4.05
N SER A 70 7.20 2.15 4.89
CA SER A 70 7.81 0.99 5.53
C SER A 70 6.89 -0.21 5.45
N LEU A 71 7.46 -1.36 5.12
CA LEU A 71 6.72 -2.62 5.16
C LEU A 71 6.72 -3.11 6.60
N LEU A 72 5.54 -3.20 7.19
CA LEU A 72 5.41 -3.64 8.59
C LEU A 72 5.31 -5.15 8.72
N THR A 73 4.54 -5.78 7.84
CA THR A 73 4.35 -7.23 7.83
C THR A 73 4.19 -7.70 6.40
N GLY A 74 4.40 -9.00 6.16
CA GLY A 74 4.17 -9.60 4.85
C GLY A 74 5.38 -9.56 3.94
N ASP A 75 6.57 -9.88 4.46
CA ASP A 75 7.78 -9.97 3.63
C ASP A 75 7.58 -10.91 2.46
N SER A 76 6.87 -12.00 2.69
CA SER A 76 6.47 -12.93 1.65
C SER A 76 4.95 -13.07 1.67
N GLY A 77 4.38 -13.56 0.56
CA GLY A 77 2.94 -13.68 0.43
C GLY A 77 2.28 -12.39 -0.05
N ARG A 78 0.97 -12.41 -0.15
CA ARG A 78 0.20 -11.32 -0.77
C ARG A 78 -0.37 -10.33 0.22
N ASP A 79 -0.59 -10.75 1.47
CA ASP A 79 -1.14 -9.87 2.51
C ASP A 79 -0.01 -9.10 3.16
N LYS A 80 -0.07 -7.77 3.05
CA LYS A 80 1.01 -6.90 3.52
C LYS A 80 0.42 -5.70 4.25
N ARG A 81 1.20 -5.17 5.20
CA ARG A 81 0.87 -3.90 5.86
C ARG A 81 2.00 -2.92 5.64
N VAL A 82 1.64 -1.71 5.23
CA VAL A 82 2.60 -0.66 4.90
C VAL A 82 2.27 0.58 5.71
N ALA A 83 3.28 1.18 6.34
CA ALA A 83 3.14 2.45 7.04
C ALA A 83 3.67 3.57 6.15
N ILE A 84 2.94 4.68 6.11
CA ILE A 84 3.30 5.87 5.34
C ILE A 84 3.37 7.05 6.31
N LYS A 85 4.54 7.66 6.44
CA LYS A 85 4.74 8.82 7.30
C LYS A 85 4.38 10.09 6.56
N GLU A 86 3.56 10.92 7.18
CA GLU A 86 3.22 12.27 6.70
C GLU A 86 2.78 12.28 5.25
N PRO A 87 1.74 11.49 4.88
CA PRO A 87 1.28 11.49 3.49
C PRO A 87 0.76 12.87 3.10
N LEU A 88 1.11 13.30 1.90
CA LEU A 88 0.73 14.62 1.37
C LEU A 88 -0.47 14.54 0.43
N GLU A 89 -0.69 13.39 -0.18
CA GLU A 89 -1.78 13.16 -1.12
C GLU A 89 -2.48 11.86 -0.78
N PHE A 90 -3.73 11.74 -1.22
CA PHE A 90 -4.49 10.51 -1.03
C PHE A 90 -5.15 10.14 -2.35
N PRO A 91 -4.96 8.89 -2.84
CA PRO A 91 -5.66 8.47 -4.05
C PRO A 91 -7.17 8.60 -3.85
N ALA A 92 -7.83 9.29 -4.77
CA ALA A 92 -9.26 9.57 -4.65
C ALA A 92 -10.09 8.29 -4.57
N CYS A 93 -9.66 7.23 -5.25
CA CYS A 93 -10.38 5.97 -5.29
C CYS A 93 -10.38 5.23 -3.95
N LEU A 94 -9.53 5.60 -3.01
CA LEU A 94 -9.45 4.94 -1.70
C LEU A 94 -10.38 5.54 -0.65
N ASN A 95 -10.91 6.74 -0.88
CA ASN A 95 -11.81 7.43 0.05
C ASN A 95 -11.25 7.55 1.47
N ILE A 96 -9.96 7.78 1.60
CA ILE A 96 -9.32 7.99 2.90
C ILE A 96 -9.66 9.38 3.40
N GLN A 97 -10.14 9.46 4.63
CA GLN A 97 -10.55 10.73 5.23
C GLN A 97 -9.72 11.07 6.45
#